data_711af66043fa68c2f301734d997aa14e
#
_entry.id   711af66043fa68c2f301734d997aa14e
#
_cell.length_a   1.000
_cell.length_b   1.000
_cell.length_c   1.000
_cell.angle_alpha   90.00
_cell.angle_beta   90.00
_cell.angle_gamma   90.00
#
_symmetry.space_group_name_H-M   'P 1'
#
loop_
_entity.id
_entity.type
_entity.pdbx_description
1 polymer ?
#
loop_
_entity_poly.entity_id
_entity_poly.type
_entity_poly.pdbx_seq_one_letter_code
_entity_poly.pdbx_strand_id
1 'polypeptide(L)'
;MKEVSIKKIILWILLLGWMALIFMLSNQNGTLSEKTSNGVLSFVSNTLSLHVSPFLIRKTAHATEYTILSLLMILLIKEYRNVNFSIYIYVLFISVIYATSDELHQIFISGRSAQVLDVLIDTCGIIIGIFLHFIWSLRRKCSN
;
A
#
# COMPACT_ATOMS: atom_id res chain seq x y z
N MET A 1 -16.42 17.14 -25.51
CA MET A 1 -15.84 16.86 -24.18
C MET A 1 -16.20 15.43 -23.82
N LYS A 2 -15.20 14.51 -23.61
CA LYS A 2 -15.51 13.15 -23.13
C LYS A 2 -16.02 13.28 -21.68
N GLU A 3 -17.23 12.82 -21.43
CA GLU A 3 -17.75 12.74 -20.06
C GLU A 3 -16.77 11.96 -19.18
N VAL A 4 -16.29 12.61 -18.12
CA VAL A 4 -15.42 11.95 -17.16
C VAL A 4 -16.31 11.00 -16.36
N SER A 5 -16.14 9.71 -16.56
CA SER A 5 -16.89 8.68 -15.83
C SER A 5 -16.74 8.90 -14.31
N ILE A 6 -17.85 8.91 -13.59
CA ILE A 6 -17.89 9.02 -12.10
C ILE A 6 -16.92 8.02 -11.47
N LYS A 7 -16.80 6.83 -12.04
CA LYS A 7 -15.85 5.79 -11.58
C LYS A 7 -14.39 6.26 -11.60
N LYS A 8 -13.99 7.02 -12.63
CA LYS A 8 -12.63 7.59 -12.70
C LYS A 8 -12.38 8.59 -11.58
N ILE A 9 -13.36 9.46 -11.33
CA ILE A 9 -13.28 10.45 -10.25
C ILE A 9 -13.14 9.74 -8.89
N ILE A 10 -13.97 8.74 -8.63
CA ILE A 10 -13.93 7.95 -7.39
C ILE A 10 -12.55 7.30 -7.23
N LEU A 11 -12.00 6.66 -8.27
CA LEU A 11 -10.69 6.00 -8.19
C LEU A 11 -9.55 7.00 -7.95
N TRP A 12 -9.63 8.22 -8.53
CA TRP A 12 -8.67 9.28 -8.23
C TRP A 12 -8.76 9.73 -6.77
N ILE A 13 -9.97 9.94 -6.25
CA ILE A 13 -10.17 10.32 -4.84
C ILE A 13 -9.65 9.22 -3.91
N LEU A 14 -9.94 7.96 -4.21
CA LEU A 14 -9.47 6.82 -3.43
C LEU A 14 -7.93 6.71 -3.46
N LEU A 15 -7.30 6.85 -4.62
CA LEU A 15 -5.85 6.77 -4.74
C LEU A 15 -5.16 7.91 -3.98
N LEU A 16 -5.59 9.16 -4.21
CA LEU A 16 -4.99 10.32 -3.54
C LEU A 16 -5.26 10.31 -2.03
N GLY A 17 -6.48 9.91 -1.63
CA GLY A 17 -6.83 9.74 -0.22
C GLY A 17 -6.00 8.64 0.46
N TRP A 18 -5.75 7.54 -0.26
CA TRP A 18 -4.90 6.45 0.25
C TRP A 18 -3.44 6.88 0.40
N MET A 19 -2.88 7.59 -0.58
CA MET A 19 -1.54 8.17 -0.49
C MET A 19 -1.43 9.14 0.69
N ALA A 20 -2.42 10.03 0.87
CA ALA A 20 -2.46 10.93 2.00
C ALA A 20 -2.55 10.17 3.35
N LEU A 21 -3.30 9.07 3.40
CA LEU A 21 -3.39 8.21 4.59
C LEU A 21 -2.03 7.59 4.93
N ILE A 22 -1.34 7.00 3.94
CA ILE A 22 0.02 6.45 4.13
C ILE A 22 0.93 7.54 4.70
N PHE A 23 0.94 8.73 4.10
CA PHE A 23 1.76 9.85 4.57
C PHE A 23 1.41 10.27 6.00
N MET A 24 0.12 10.32 6.37
CA MET A 24 -0.32 10.64 7.73
C MET A 24 0.13 9.59 8.75
N LEU A 25 0.05 8.30 8.40
CA LEU A 25 0.49 7.20 9.27
C LEU A 25 2.02 7.21 9.41
N SER A 26 2.72 7.48 8.32
CA SER A 26 4.17 7.63 8.31
C SER A 26 4.65 8.82 9.13
N ASN A 27 3.90 9.91 9.17
CA ASN A 27 4.21 11.13 9.93
C ASN A 27 4.01 10.99 11.45
N GLN A 28 3.55 9.84 11.94
CA GLN A 28 3.39 9.61 13.38
C GLN A 28 4.75 9.41 14.06
N ASN A 29 4.94 10.07 15.21
CA ASN A 29 6.13 9.86 16.05
C ASN A 29 6.23 8.39 16.48
N GLY A 30 7.46 7.90 16.69
CA GLY A 30 7.74 6.51 17.06
C GLY A 30 6.88 6.01 18.23
N THR A 31 6.69 6.81 19.27
CA THR A 31 5.88 6.49 20.45
C THR A 31 4.38 6.33 20.13
N LEU A 32 3.83 7.16 19.22
CA LEU A 32 2.43 7.06 18.81
C LEU A 32 2.21 5.84 17.91
N SER A 33 3.15 5.58 17.00
CA SER A 33 3.15 4.38 16.14
C SER A 33 3.21 3.09 16.97
N GLU A 34 4.00 3.09 18.05
CA GLU A 34 4.08 1.96 18.98
C GLU A 34 2.77 1.76 19.76
N LYS A 35 2.14 2.83 20.24
CA LYS A 35 0.82 2.76 20.88
C LYS A 35 -0.25 2.20 19.96
N THR A 36 -0.26 2.63 18.69
CA THR A 36 -1.20 2.13 17.68
C THR A 36 -0.98 0.64 17.43
N SER A 37 0.28 0.22 17.28
CA SER A 37 0.64 -1.19 17.08
C SER A 37 0.25 -2.04 18.30
N ASN A 38 0.45 -1.54 19.51
CA ASN A 38 0.06 -2.22 20.75
C ASN A 38 -1.47 -2.33 20.91
N GLY A 39 -2.22 -1.32 20.44
CA GLY A 39 -3.69 -1.37 20.39
C GLY A 39 -4.19 -2.46 19.44
N VAL A 40 -3.62 -2.56 18.24
CA VAL A 40 -3.92 -3.65 17.30
C VAL A 40 -3.50 -4.99 17.85
N LEU A 41 -2.33 -5.07 18.51
CA LEU A 41 -1.83 -6.29 19.14
C LEU A 41 -2.81 -6.82 20.20
N SER A 42 -3.30 -5.94 21.10
CA SER A 42 -4.25 -6.35 22.13
C SER A 42 -5.56 -6.89 21.53
N PHE A 43 -6.05 -6.26 20.46
CA PHE A 43 -7.23 -6.74 19.74
C PHE A 43 -6.99 -8.12 19.09
N VAL A 44 -5.86 -8.31 18.41
CA VAL A 44 -5.50 -9.57 17.74
C VAL A 44 -5.26 -10.68 18.74
N SER A 45 -4.52 -10.41 19.84
CA SER A 45 -4.24 -11.40 20.87
C SER A 45 -5.52 -11.86 21.61
N ASN A 46 -6.42 -10.92 21.87
CA ASN A 46 -7.70 -11.25 22.54
C ASN A 46 -8.67 -12.01 21.62
N THR A 47 -8.60 -11.78 20.29
CA THR A 47 -9.53 -12.37 19.33
C THR A 47 -9.02 -13.72 18.79
N LEU A 48 -7.71 -13.83 18.53
CA LEU A 48 -7.13 -14.98 17.85
C LEU A 48 -6.16 -15.80 18.71
N SER A 49 -5.94 -15.41 19.98
CA SER A 49 -4.99 -16.05 20.92
C SER A 49 -3.56 -16.17 20.33
N LEU A 50 -3.18 -15.26 19.42
CA LEU A 50 -1.89 -15.23 18.76
C LEU A 50 -0.96 -14.21 19.42
N HIS A 51 0.19 -14.69 19.90
CA HIS A 51 1.27 -13.82 20.38
C HIS A 51 2.11 -13.33 19.20
N VAL A 52 1.73 -12.16 18.66
CA VAL A 52 2.44 -11.50 17.56
C VAL A 52 3.26 -10.33 18.11
N SER A 53 4.48 -10.10 17.62
CA SER A 53 5.26 -8.96 18.07
C SER A 53 4.73 -7.63 17.47
N PRO A 54 4.80 -6.50 18.22
CA PRO A 54 4.42 -5.18 17.68
C PRO A 54 5.19 -4.82 16.40
N PHE A 55 6.43 -5.28 16.30
CA PHE A 55 7.27 -5.14 15.12
C PHE A 55 6.64 -5.80 13.88
N LEU A 56 6.17 -7.04 14.02
CA LEU A 56 5.54 -7.76 12.89
C LEU A 56 4.23 -7.10 12.47
N ILE A 57 3.43 -6.62 13.41
CA ILE A 57 2.18 -5.89 13.10
C ILE A 57 2.49 -4.64 12.27
N ARG A 58 3.48 -3.86 12.66
CA ARG A 58 3.88 -2.67 11.91
C ARG A 58 4.36 -3.02 10.50
N LYS A 59 5.18 -4.05 10.33
CA LYS A 59 5.69 -4.48 9.02
C LYS A 59 4.58 -5.03 8.10
N THR A 60 3.63 -5.78 8.66
CA THR A 60 2.46 -6.24 7.88
C THR A 60 1.51 -5.11 7.51
N ALA A 61 1.36 -4.09 8.37
CA ALA A 61 0.61 -2.89 8.04
C ALA A 61 1.22 -2.17 6.82
N HIS A 62 2.53 -1.89 6.83
CA HIS A 62 3.24 -1.30 5.70
C HIS A 62 3.06 -2.11 4.41
N ALA A 63 3.32 -3.42 4.43
CA ALA A 63 3.10 -4.27 3.27
C ALA A 63 1.65 -4.20 2.75
N THR A 64 0.66 -4.13 3.64
CA THR A 64 -0.75 -4.02 3.28
C THR A 64 -1.07 -2.67 2.65
N GLU A 65 -0.55 -1.57 3.20
CA GLU A 65 -0.72 -0.21 2.68
C GLU A 65 -0.24 -0.11 1.23
N TYR A 66 0.92 -0.65 0.93
CA TYR A 66 1.50 -0.63 -0.43
C TYR A 66 0.86 -1.67 -1.37
N THR A 67 0.32 -2.78 -0.84
CA THR A 67 -0.52 -3.71 -1.61
C THR A 67 -1.77 -2.99 -2.13
N ILE A 68 -2.47 -2.26 -1.27
CA ILE A 68 -3.68 -1.51 -1.65
C ILE A 68 -3.33 -0.37 -2.61
N LEU A 69 -2.22 0.35 -2.37
CA LEU A 69 -1.74 1.41 -3.25
C LEU A 69 -1.56 0.89 -4.69
N SER A 70 -0.81 -0.20 -4.86
CA SER A 70 -0.55 -0.78 -6.18
C SER A 70 -1.83 -1.26 -6.87
N LEU A 71 -2.78 -1.85 -6.14
CA LEU A 71 -4.09 -2.24 -6.66
C LEU A 71 -4.91 -1.04 -7.13
N LEU A 72 -4.97 0.05 -6.34
CA LEU A 72 -5.69 1.27 -6.71
C LEU A 72 -5.09 1.92 -7.97
N MET A 73 -3.76 1.95 -8.08
CA MET A 73 -3.09 2.46 -9.28
C MET A 73 -3.43 1.65 -10.52
N ILE A 74 -3.40 0.31 -10.44
CA ILE A 74 -3.74 -0.56 -11.56
C ILE A 74 -5.22 -0.38 -11.96
N LEU A 75 -6.13 -0.32 -10.99
CA LEU A 75 -7.56 -0.13 -11.24
C LEU A 75 -7.84 1.23 -11.91
N LEU A 76 -7.14 2.27 -11.49
CA LEU A 76 -7.25 3.59 -12.11
C LEU A 76 -6.74 3.59 -13.54
N ILE A 77 -5.54 3.02 -13.80
CA ILE A 77 -4.96 2.95 -15.14
C ILE A 77 -5.87 2.15 -16.09
N LYS A 78 -6.51 1.08 -15.58
CA LYS A 78 -7.45 0.26 -16.35
C LYS A 78 -8.65 1.04 -16.90
N GLU A 79 -9.04 2.14 -16.27
CA GLU A 79 -10.13 2.99 -16.78
C GLU A 79 -9.71 3.86 -18.00
N TYR A 80 -8.40 3.94 -18.28
CA TYR A 80 -7.85 4.75 -19.38
C TYR A 80 -7.29 3.89 -20.50
N ARG A 81 -6.74 2.70 -20.19
CA ARG A 81 -6.14 1.79 -21.17
C ARG A 81 -6.11 0.35 -20.67
N ASN A 82 -5.95 -0.59 -21.62
CA ASN A 82 -5.76 -1.99 -21.27
C ASN A 82 -4.46 -2.20 -20.49
N VAL A 83 -4.55 -2.98 -19.40
CA VAL A 83 -3.40 -3.32 -18.58
C VAL A 83 -2.58 -4.39 -19.29
N ASN A 84 -1.33 -4.08 -19.58
CA ASN A 84 -0.33 -4.99 -20.13
C ASN A 84 0.87 -5.11 -19.18
N PHE A 85 1.86 -5.93 -19.53
CA PHE A 85 3.04 -6.16 -18.69
C PHE A 85 3.80 -4.85 -18.36
N SER A 86 3.94 -3.94 -19.33
CA SER A 86 4.62 -2.66 -19.12
C SER A 86 3.95 -1.82 -18.04
N ILE A 87 2.62 -1.88 -17.92
CA ILE A 87 1.87 -1.14 -16.90
C ILE A 87 2.21 -1.66 -15.51
N TYR A 88 2.35 -2.97 -15.32
CA TYR A 88 2.79 -3.53 -14.04
C TYR A 88 4.19 -3.03 -13.65
N ILE A 89 5.10 -2.93 -14.61
CA ILE A 89 6.44 -2.37 -14.38
C ILE A 89 6.35 -0.88 -13.99
N TYR A 90 5.53 -0.07 -14.66
CA TYR A 90 5.31 1.33 -14.28
C TYR A 90 4.72 1.48 -12.87
N VAL A 91 3.72 0.67 -12.53
CA VAL A 91 3.13 0.68 -11.18
C VAL A 91 4.18 0.30 -10.15
N LEU A 92 4.97 -0.74 -10.39
CA LEU A 92 6.07 -1.14 -9.50
C LEU A 92 7.03 0.03 -9.27
N PHE A 93 7.54 0.63 -10.34
CA PHE A 93 8.51 1.74 -10.24
C PHE A 93 7.95 2.94 -9.49
N ILE A 94 6.76 3.42 -9.85
CA ILE A 94 6.16 4.61 -9.22
C ILE A 94 5.87 4.34 -7.75
N SER A 95 5.36 3.14 -7.42
CA SER A 95 5.07 2.79 -6.02
C SER A 95 6.34 2.64 -5.19
N VAL A 96 7.43 2.11 -5.75
CA VAL A 96 8.74 2.02 -5.06
C VAL A 96 9.34 3.41 -4.84
N ILE A 97 9.24 4.31 -5.82
CA ILE A 97 9.66 5.71 -5.64
C ILE A 97 8.87 6.36 -4.49
N TYR A 98 7.56 6.13 -4.44
CA TYR A 98 6.72 6.66 -3.36
C TYR A 98 7.12 6.07 -2.00
N ALA A 99 7.33 4.74 -1.90
CA ALA A 99 7.80 4.08 -0.68
C ALA A 99 9.16 4.63 -0.22
N THR A 100 10.10 4.82 -1.16
CA THR A 100 11.40 5.41 -0.86
C THR A 100 11.28 6.85 -0.37
N SER A 101 10.39 7.65 -0.96
CA SER A 101 10.16 9.03 -0.51
C SER A 101 9.52 9.09 0.87
N ASP A 102 8.63 8.16 1.18
CA ASP A 102 8.02 8.02 2.49
C ASP A 102 9.08 7.68 3.56
N GLU A 103 9.94 6.70 3.28
CA GLU A 103 11.01 6.30 4.18
C GLU A 103 12.04 7.42 4.38
N LEU A 104 12.39 8.17 3.34
CA LEU A 104 13.24 9.36 3.46
C LEU A 104 12.59 10.44 4.33
N HIS A 105 11.26 10.62 4.22
CA HIS A 105 10.54 11.54 5.08
C HIS A 105 10.63 11.12 6.56
N GLN A 106 10.60 9.83 6.86
CA GLN A 106 10.69 9.31 8.22
C GLN A 106 12.01 9.66 8.94
N ILE A 107 13.08 9.98 8.23
CA ILE A 107 14.33 10.48 8.84
C ILE A 107 14.09 11.75 9.67
N PHE A 108 13.15 12.58 9.24
CA PHE A 108 12.83 13.84 9.90
C PHE A 108 11.82 13.71 11.05
N ILE A 109 11.30 12.49 11.27
CA ILE A 109 10.29 12.22 12.30
C ILE A 109 10.98 11.75 13.59
N SER A 110 10.70 12.41 14.70
CA SER A 110 11.27 12.07 16.00
C SER A 110 10.96 10.63 16.42
N GLY A 111 11.99 9.88 16.79
CA GLY A 111 11.86 8.49 17.22
C GLY A 111 11.67 7.48 16.08
N ARG A 112 11.90 7.89 14.82
CA ARG A 112 11.97 7.01 13.65
C ARG A 112 13.36 7.05 13.02
N SER A 113 13.70 6.00 12.30
CA SER A 113 14.92 5.89 11.49
C SER A 113 14.54 5.26 10.15
N ALA A 114 15.04 5.83 9.05
CA ALA A 114 14.89 5.22 7.74
C ALA A 114 15.60 3.86 7.70
N GLN A 115 14.92 2.84 7.24
CA GLN A 115 15.46 1.49 7.11
C GLN A 115 15.22 0.97 5.69
N VAL A 116 16.30 0.62 5.01
CA VAL A 116 16.20 -0.02 3.68
C VAL A 116 15.28 -1.25 3.70
N LEU A 117 15.24 -1.95 4.84
CA LEU A 117 14.37 -3.09 5.05
C LEU A 117 12.88 -2.72 4.90
N ASP A 118 12.47 -1.51 5.30
CA ASP A 118 11.09 -1.07 5.20
C ASP A 118 10.70 -0.84 3.74
N VAL A 119 11.58 -0.23 2.93
CA VAL A 119 11.38 -0.13 1.48
C VAL A 119 11.26 -1.51 0.81
N LEU A 120 12.01 -2.51 1.29
CA LEU A 120 11.91 -3.88 0.76
C LEU A 120 10.56 -4.53 1.12
N ILE A 121 10.08 -4.33 2.34
CA ILE A 121 8.77 -4.85 2.79
C ILE A 121 7.64 -4.20 2.01
N ASP A 122 7.70 -2.89 1.81
CA ASP A 122 6.74 -2.13 0.98
C ASP A 122 6.77 -2.63 -0.47
N THR A 123 7.95 -2.88 -1.01
CA THR A 123 8.13 -3.45 -2.35
C THR A 123 7.50 -4.86 -2.45
N CYS A 124 7.65 -5.70 -1.43
CA CYS A 124 6.94 -6.98 -1.37
C CYS A 124 5.42 -6.79 -1.39
N GLY A 125 4.90 -5.82 -0.65
CA GLY A 125 3.49 -5.44 -0.67
C GLY A 125 3.01 -5.03 -2.07
N ILE A 126 3.78 -4.18 -2.76
CA ILE A 126 3.49 -3.75 -4.13
C ILE A 126 3.43 -4.95 -5.07
N ILE A 127 4.40 -5.86 -5.00
CA ILE A 127 4.45 -7.07 -5.83
C ILE A 127 3.24 -7.97 -5.56
N ILE A 128 2.84 -8.13 -4.30
CA ILE A 128 1.64 -8.89 -3.92
C ILE A 128 0.39 -8.28 -4.59
N GLY A 129 0.20 -6.97 -4.54
CA GLY A 129 -0.93 -6.30 -5.16
C GLY A 129 -0.96 -6.46 -6.69
N ILE A 130 0.19 -6.31 -7.35
CA ILE A 130 0.35 -6.57 -8.78
C ILE A 130 -0.03 -8.03 -9.11
N PHE A 131 0.47 -8.99 -8.34
CA PHE A 131 0.23 -10.41 -8.55
C PHE A 131 -1.24 -10.78 -8.35
N LEU A 132 -1.89 -10.24 -7.32
CA LEU A 132 -3.32 -10.44 -7.08
C LEU A 132 -4.17 -9.94 -8.26
N HIS A 133 -3.87 -8.74 -8.78
CA HIS A 133 -4.57 -8.23 -9.96
C HIS A 133 -4.28 -9.07 -11.21
N PHE A 134 -3.03 -9.53 -11.39
CA PHE A 134 -2.64 -10.38 -12.52
C PHE A 134 -3.44 -11.70 -12.53
N ILE A 135 -3.50 -12.41 -11.39
CA ILE A 135 -4.29 -13.66 -11.26
C ILE A 135 -5.78 -13.38 -11.53
N TRP A 136 -6.32 -12.31 -10.96
CA TRP A 136 -7.71 -11.94 -11.20
C TRP A 136 -8.01 -11.68 -12.68
N SER A 137 -7.08 -11.03 -13.39
CA SER A 137 -7.20 -10.76 -14.83
C SER A 137 -7.18 -12.04 -15.69
N LEU A 138 -6.35 -13.03 -15.30
CA LEU A 138 -6.29 -14.34 -15.97
C LEU A 138 -7.62 -15.10 -15.80
N ARG A 139 -8.16 -15.15 -14.58
CA ARG A 139 -9.43 -15.84 -14.31
C ARG A 139 -10.58 -15.28 -15.13
N ARG A 140 -10.63 -13.94 -15.29
CA ARG A 140 -11.65 -13.32 -16.14
C ARG A 140 -11.54 -13.66 -17.63
N LYS A 141 -10.32 -13.85 -18.15
CA LYS A 141 -10.10 -14.26 -19.54
C LYS A 141 -10.52 -15.71 -19.81
N CYS A 142 -10.48 -16.58 -18.80
CA CYS A 142 -10.90 -17.98 -18.93
C CYS A 142 -12.42 -18.17 -18.78
N SER A 143 -13.14 -17.17 -18.25
CA SER A 143 -14.58 -17.22 -18.00
C SER A 143 -15.44 -16.57 -19.10
N ASN A 144 -14.79 -15.91 -20.07
CA ASN A 144 -15.43 -15.34 -21.27
C ASN A 144 -15.01 -16.10 -22.52
#